data_34eda8be8feb72f91bee955e7ec15dbb
#
_entry.id   34eda8be8feb72f91bee955e7ec15dbb
#
_cell.length_a   1.000
_cell.length_b   1.000
_cell.length_c   1.000
_cell.angle_alpha   90.00
_cell.angle_beta   90.00
_cell.angle_gamma   90.00
#
_symmetry.space_group_name_H-M   'P 1'
#
loop_
_entity.id
_entity.type
_entity.pdbx_description
1 polymer ?
#
loop_
_entity_poly.entity_id
_entity_poly.type
_entity_poly.pdbx_seq_one_letter_code
_entity_poly.pdbx_strand_id
1 'polypeptide(L)'
;MGVKNENINAALTTFFPSYSQTPGRLTMFDMGPYKALVDFAHNVAGYDALAEFVRALNPKNSIATICLPGDRRDEDFQNVAKTVAETFNQVILFEGYLRGKKTGYISNTLQKYLISYGMDSNKIEIIADEHDAVQYALDLAQEGDLLVISNYDIEGIHNRLIEHKKIMATKETKKHKLKSLKRSNVWI
;
A
#
# COMPACT_ATOMS: atom_id res chain seq x y z
N MET A 1 15.36 28.30 21.46
CA MET A 1 16.00 27.07 21.96
C MET A 1 16.71 26.43 20.76
N GLY A 2 18.04 26.31 20.78
CA GLY A 2 18.80 25.68 19.69
C GLY A 2 19.26 24.29 20.10
N VAL A 3 18.91 23.27 19.30
CA VAL A 3 19.51 21.94 19.43
C VAL A 3 20.86 21.95 18.73
N LYS A 4 21.90 21.42 19.38
CA LYS A 4 23.24 21.34 18.76
C LYS A 4 23.21 20.42 17.54
N ASN A 5 23.92 20.78 16.48
CA ASN A 5 24.01 20.00 15.24
C ASN A 5 24.46 18.54 15.47
N GLU A 6 25.35 18.31 16.44
CA GLU A 6 25.82 16.99 16.83
C GLU A 6 24.66 16.09 17.30
N ASN A 7 23.74 16.64 18.10
CA ASN A 7 22.56 15.93 18.58
C ASN A 7 21.56 15.66 17.45
N ILE A 8 21.41 16.59 16.52
CA ILE A 8 20.58 16.42 15.32
C ILE A 8 21.15 15.28 14.46
N ASN A 9 22.45 15.30 14.19
CA ASN A 9 23.09 14.26 13.40
C ASN A 9 22.99 12.89 14.07
N ALA A 10 23.24 12.81 15.38
CA ALA A 10 23.09 11.56 16.13
C ALA A 10 21.64 11.01 16.08
N ALA A 11 20.64 11.88 16.23
CA ALA A 11 19.24 11.48 16.11
C ALA A 11 18.89 10.99 14.71
N LEU A 12 19.37 11.68 13.66
CA LEU A 12 19.10 11.30 12.27
C LEU A 12 19.79 9.98 11.87
N THR A 13 20.97 9.67 12.40
CA THR A 13 21.67 8.41 12.13
C THR A 13 21.02 7.20 12.81
N THR A 14 20.27 7.42 13.87
CA THR A 14 19.53 6.36 14.59
C THR A 14 18.04 6.29 14.22
N PHE A 15 17.56 7.25 13.42
CA PHE A 15 16.18 7.26 12.95
C PHE A 15 15.99 6.22 11.84
N PHE A 16 15.01 5.35 12.04
CA PHE A 16 14.60 4.37 11.04
C PHE A 16 13.07 4.43 10.86
N PRO A 17 12.54 4.65 9.65
CA PRO A 17 11.11 4.59 9.40
C PRO A 17 10.58 3.21 9.79
N SER A 18 9.84 3.15 10.89
CA SER A 18 9.28 1.92 11.42
C SER A 18 7.96 2.21 12.11
N TYR A 19 7.14 1.18 12.29
CA TYR A 19 5.87 1.34 12.98
C TYR A 19 6.03 1.93 14.39
N SER A 20 7.11 1.60 15.10
CA SER A 20 7.37 2.11 16.46
C SER A 20 7.81 3.58 16.50
N GLN A 21 8.48 4.08 15.47
CA GLN A 21 8.98 5.46 15.42
C GLN A 21 8.07 6.39 14.62
N THR A 22 7.52 5.92 13.51
CA THR A 22 6.65 6.70 12.60
C THR A 22 5.50 5.84 12.10
N PRO A 23 4.50 5.52 12.96
CA PRO A 23 3.39 4.66 12.56
C PRO A 23 2.71 5.18 11.28
N GLY A 24 2.54 4.30 10.29
CA GLY A 24 1.87 4.62 9.03
C GLY A 24 2.59 5.62 8.12
N ARG A 25 3.92 5.85 8.33
CA ARG A 25 4.74 6.73 7.50
C ARG A 25 5.90 5.94 6.90
N LEU A 26 5.87 5.72 5.58
CA LEU A 26 6.89 4.96 4.82
C LEU A 26 7.34 3.67 5.54
N THR A 27 6.39 2.97 6.16
CA THR A 27 6.69 1.75 6.91
C THR A 27 6.72 0.56 5.95
N MET A 28 7.90 -0.05 5.78
CA MET A 28 8.08 -1.21 4.92
C MET A 28 7.90 -2.52 5.70
N PHE A 29 7.06 -3.41 5.17
CA PHE A 29 6.85 -4.78 5.67
C PHE A 29 7.40 -5.77 4.65
N ASP A 30 8.26 -6.66 5.12
CA ASP A 30 8.64 -7.85 4.37
C ASP A 30 7.57 -8.94 4.57
N MET A 31 6.81 -9.23 3.52
CA MET A 31 5.73 -10.22 3.53
C MET A 31 6.21 -11.62 3.12
N GLY A 32 7.50 -11.77 2.79
CA GLY A 32 8.09 -13.00 2.26
C GLY A 32 8.20 -12.92 0.72
N PRO A 33 7.18 -13.32 -0.04
CA PRO A 33 7.25 -13.29 -1.51
C PRO A 33 7.20 -11.86 -2.09
N TYR A 34 6.62 -10.90 -1.39
CA TYR A 34 6.49 -9.51 -1.82
C TYR A 34 6.75 -8.55 -0.66
N LYS A 35 6.81 -7.25 -0.94
CA LYS A 35 6.92 -6.19 0.07
C LYS A 35 5.64 -5.37 0.14
N ALA A 36 5.28 -4.92 1.34
CA ALA A 36 4.20 -3.96 1.53
C ALA A 36 4.75 -2.68 2.15
N LEU A 37 4.42 -1.55 1.54
CA LEU A 37 4.77 -0.20 2.00
C LEU A 37 3.50 0.48 2.48
N VAL A 38 3.49 0.93 3.72
CA VAL A 38 2.35 1.64 4.32
C VAL A 38 2.71 3.12 4.47
N ASP A 39 1.86 3.99 3.95
CA ASP A 39 2.01 5.44 4.08
C ASP A 39 0.66 6.15 4.22
N PHE A 40 0.62 7.24 4.96
CA PHE A 40 -0.55 8.10 5.14
C PHE A 40 -0.55 9.26 4.12
N ALA A 41 -0.26 9.00 2.86
CA ALA A 41 -0.38 10.00 1.80
C ALA A 41 -1.86 10.41 1.62
N HIS A 42 -2.16 11.71 1.66
CA HIS A 42 -3.52 12.23 1.61
C HIS A 42 -3.64 13.57 0.86
N ASN A 43 -2.60 13.97 0.15
CA ASN A 43 -2.54 15.18 -0.68
C ASN A 43 -1.56 14.97 -1.85
N VAL A 44 -1.57 15.91 -2.80
CA VAL A 44 -0.75 15.84 -4.02
C VAL A 44 0.73 15.63 -3.70
N ALA A 45 1.32 16.48 -2.86
CA ALA A 45 2.75 16.39 -2.53
C ALA A 45 3.13 15.05 -1.85
N GLY A 46 2.24 14.50 -1.02
CA GLY A 46 2.44 13.18 -0.40
C GLY A 46 2.44 12.05 -1.43
N TYR A 47 1.50 12.07 -2.38
CA TYR A 47 1.46 11.08 -3.45
C TYR A 47 2.63 11.21 -4.42
N ASP A 48 3.08 12.44 -4.72
CA ASP A 48 4.24 12.66 -5.59
C ASP A 48 5.53 12.11 -4.96
N ALA A 49 5.76 12.39 -3.67
CA ALA A 49 6.90 11.84 -2.94
C ALA A 49 6.84 10.31 -2.83
N LEU A 50 5.65 9.75 -2.57
CA LEU A 50 5.44 8.30 -2.52
C LEU A 50 5.72 7.66 -3.89
N ALA A 51 5.24 8.25 -4.96
CA ALA A 51 5.45 7.80 -6.32
C ALA A 51 6.94 7.84 -6.72
N GLU A 52 7.67 8.89 -6.36
CA GLU A 52 9.12 8.99 -6.55
C GLU A 52 9.84 7.83 -5.83
N PHE A 53 9.48 7.59 -4.57
CA PHE A 53 10.03 6.48 -3.79
C PHE A 53 9.74 5.11 -4.42
N VAL A 54 8.52 4.87 -4.88
CA VAL A 54 8.12 3.62 -5.55
C VAL A 54 8.91 3.41 -6.85
N ARG A 55 9.04 4.46 -7.67
CA ARG A 55 9.84 4.39 -8.91
C ARG A 55 11.31 4.10 -8.64
N ALA A 56 11.89 4.68 -7.57
CA ALA A 56 13.26 4.41 -7.16
C ALA A 56 13.49 2.96 -6.72
N LEU A 57 12.48 2.30 -6.12
CA LEU A 57 12.54 0.88 -5.75
C LEU A 57 12.49 -0.06 -6.98
N ASN A 58 11.99 0.42 -8.12
CA ASN A 58 11.86 -0.32 -9.38
C ASN A 58 11.28 -1.74 -9.21
N PRO A 59 10.08 -1.89 -8.62
CA PRO A 59 9.48 -3.20 -8.40
C PRO A 59 9.10 -3.87 -9.73
N LYS A 60 8.98 -5.21 -9.72
CA LYS A 60 8.50 -5.97 -10.87
C LYS A 60 7.10 -5.54 -11.28
N ASN A 61 6.24 -5.31 -10.30
CA ASN A 61 4.89 -4.81 -10.44
C ASN A 61 4.51 -4.03 -9.18
N SER A 62 3.64 -3.04 -9.31
CA SER A 62 3.20 -2.19 -8.20
C SER A 62 1.67 -2.15 -8.12
N ILE A 63 1.15 -2.49 -6.93
CA ILE A 63 -0.27 -2.47 -6.61
C ILE A 63 -0.48 -1.43 -5.52
N ALA A 64 -1.51 -0.59 -5.63
CA ALA A 64 -1.78 0.42 -4.61
C ALA A 64 -3.23 0.44 -4.15
N THR A 65 -3.45 0.59 -2.83
CA THR A 65 -4.74 1.04 -2.31
C THR A 65 -4.72 2.55 -2.16
N ILE A 66 -5.70 3.24 -2.74
CA ILE A 66 -5.69 4.71 -2.88
C ILE A 66 -7.01 5.30 -2.38
N CYS A 67 -6.89 6.36 -1.61
CA CYS A 67 -8.01 7.21 -1.21
C CYS A 67 -7.56 8.65 -1.01
N LEU A 68 -8.51 9.60 -1.10
CA LEU A 68 -8.32 11.00 -0.74
C LEU A 68 -9.44 11.44 0.21
N PRO A 69 -9.19 12.44 1.09
CA PRO A 69 -10.30 13.09 1.80
C PRO A 69 -11.27 13.75 0.83
N GLY A 70 -12.58 13.61 1.09
CA GLY A 70 -13.63 14.08 0.18
C GLY A 70 -13.75 15.61 0.04
N ASP A 71 -13.10 16.36 0.93
CA ASP A 71 -13.04 17.84 0.90
C ASP A 71 -11.89 18.41 0.06
N ARG A 72 -11.12 17.53 -0.61
CA ARG A 72 -10.09 17.99 -1.55
C ARG A 72 -10.72 18.66 -2.78
N ARG A 73 -9.98 19.61 -3.36
CA ARG A 73 -10.39 20.28 -4.59
C ARG A 73 -10.37 19.28 -5.75
N ASP A 74 -11.17 19.54 -6.76
CA ASP A 74 -11.19 18.69 -7.96
C ASP A 74 -9.81 18.58 -8.63
N GLU A 75 -9.06 19.69 -8.67
CA GLU A 75 -7.67 19.72 -9.15
C GLU A 75 -6.74 18.79 -8.36
N ASP A 76 -6.93 18.65 -7.04
CA ASP A 76 -6.13 17.74 -6.21
C ASP A 76 -6.43 16.27 -6.58
N PHE A 77 -7.71 15.93 -6.85
CA PHE A 77 -8.10 14.61 -7.38
C PHE A 77 -7.45 14.31 -8.73
N GLN A 78 -7.44 15.30 -9.65
CA GLN A 78 -6.82 15.16 -10.96
C GLN A 78 -5.32 14.90 -10.85
N ASN A 79 -4.61 15.73 -10.08
CA ASN A 79 -3.16 15.64 -9.93
C ASN A 79 -2.76 14.32 -9.27
N VAL A 80 -3.45 13.88 -8.21
CA VAL A 80 -3.18 12.58 -7.57
C VAL A 80 -3.46 11.44 -8.55
N ALA A 81 -4.58 11.46 -9.27
CA ALA A 81 -4.90 10.42 -10.24
C ALA A 81 -3.85 10.33 -11.36
N LYS A 82 -3.31 11.47 -11.83
CA LYS A 82 -2.22 11.49 -12.80
C LYS A 82 -0.98 10.79 -12.26
N THR A 83 -0.49 11.21 -11.09
CA THR A 83 0.69 10.62 -10.43
C THR A 83 0.50 9.12 -10.21
N VAL A 84 -0.69 8.71 -9.77
CA VAL A 84 -1.04 7.29 -9.52
C VAL A 84 -1.06 6.49 -10.82
N ALA A 85 -1.70 6.98 -11.89
CA ALA A 85 -1.77 6.31 -13.19
C ALA A 85 -0.39 6.11 -13.82
N GLU A 86 0.53 7.07 -13.64
CA GLU A 86 1.91 7.01 -14.14
C GLU A 86 2.83 6.09 -13.31
N THR A 87 2.39 5.67 -12.10
CA THR A 87 3.26 4.97 -11.15
C THR A 87 2.86 3.53 -10.89
N PHE A 88 1.56 3.25 -10.81
CA PHE A 88 1.06 1.94 -10.37
C PHE A 88 0.49 1.12 -11.53
N ASN A 89 0.72 -0.20 -11.47
CA ASN A 89 0.19 -1.14 -12.45
C ASN A 89 -1.26 -1.55 -12.16
N GLN A 90 -1.66 -1.50 -10.88
CA GLN A 90 -3.03 -1.81 -10.45
C GLN A 90 -3.39 -0.97 -9.24
N VAL A 91 -4.65 -0.55 -9.17
CA VAL A 91 -5.15 0.35 -8.13
C VAL A 91 -6.46 -0.19 -7.55
N ILE A 92 -6.55 -0.20 -6.23
CA ILE A 92 -7.76 -0.47 -5.49
C ILE A 92 -8.17 0.84 -4.80
N LEU A 93 -9.34 1.35 -5.15
CA LEU A 93 -9.90 2.59 -4.61
C LEU A 93 -10.82 2.28 -3.45
N PHE A 94 -10.68 3.00 -2.36
CA PHE A 94 -11.56 2.87 -1.20
C PHE A 94 -12.10 4.25 -0.72
N GLU A 95 -13.08 4.23 0.17
CA GLU A 95 -13.69 5.42 0.74
C GLU A 95 -13.08 5.69 2.12
N GLY A 96 -12.33 6.77 2.24
CA GLY A 96 -11.77 7.21 3.51
C GLY A 96 -12.66 8.25 4.20
N TYR A 97 -12.10 9.40 4.54
CA TYR A 97 -12.85 10.49 5.16
C TYR A 97 -13.75 11.20 4.13
N LEU A 98 -15.04 10.87 4.12
CA LEU A 98 -16.02 11.43 3.17
C LEU A 98 -16.18 12.96 3.27
N ARG A 99 -15.96 13.56 4.46
CA ARG A 99 -16.01 15.03 4.66
C ARG A 99 -17.27 15.68 4.10
N GLY A 100 -18.43 15.06 4.32
CA GLY A 100 -19.73 15.54 3.84
C GLY A 100 -20.09 15.13 2.41
N LYS A 101 -19.27 14.36 1.74
CA LYS A 101 -19.60 13.74 0.45
C LYS A 101 -20.37 12.43 0.65
N LYS A 102 -21.09 11.99 -0.38
CA LYS A 102 -21.77 10.71 -0.39
C LYS A 102 -20.77 9.58 -0.64
N THR A 103 -21.05 8.41 -0.14
CA THR A 103 -20.31 7.17 -0.47
C THR A 103 -20.24 7.00 -1.99
N GLY A 104 -19.09 6.58 -2.49
CA GLY A 104 -18.81 6.46 -3.92
C GLY A 104 -18.27 7.74 -4.56
N TYR A 105 -18.35 8.91 -3.90
CA TYR A 105 -17.86 10.16 -4.49
C TYR A 105 -16.34 10.12 -4.73
N ILE A 106 -15.57 9.67 -3.73
CA ILE A 106 -14.10 9.68 -3.79
C ILE A 106 -13.62 8.68 -4.84
N SER A 107 -14.04 7.42 -4.71
CA SER A 107 -13.62 6.34 -5.60
C SER A 107 -14.03 6.58 -7.05
N ASN A 108 -15.29 6.99 -7.31
CA ASN A 108 -15.74 7.28 -8.68
C ASN A 108 -15.02 8.49 -9.28
N THR A 109 -14.69 9.52 -8.48
CA THR A 109 -13.93 10.68 -8.96
C THR A 109 -12.51 10.28 -9.33
N LEU A 110 -11.83 9.51 -8.48
CA LEU A 110 -10.48 9.00 -8.76
C LEU A 110 -10.49 8.08 -9.98
N GLN A 111 -11.44 7.12 -10.08
CA GLN A 111 -11.55 6.21 -11.21
C GLN A 111 -11.70 6.95 -12.53
N LYS A 112 -12.59 7.96 -12.58
CA LYS A 112 -12.78 8.81 -13.76
C LYS A 112 -11.46 9.44 -14.23
N TYR A 113 -10.69 10.00 -13.29
CA TYR A 113 -9.43 10.65 -13.63
C TYR A 113 -8.32 9.65 -13.96
N LEU A 114 -8.21 8.52 -13.26
CA LEU A 114 -7.26 7.45 -13.58
C LEU A 114 -7.45 6.97 -15.03
N ILE A 115 -8.69 6.72 -15.44
CA ILE A 115 -9.02 6.33 -16.82
C ILE A 115 -8.65 7.45 -17.80
N SER A 116 -8.93 8.72 -17.47
CA SER A 116 -8.59 9.84 -18.34
C SER A 116 -7.07 10.04 -18.53
N TYR A 117 -6.27 9.59 -17.57
CA TYR A 117 -4.80 9.54 -17.67
C TYR A 117 -4.25 8.21 -18.21
N GLY A 118 -5.11 7.38 -18.81
CA GLY A 118 -4.70 6.21 -19.58
C GLY A 118 -4.59 4.91 -18.79
N MET A 119 -5.01 4.87 -17.52
CA MET A 119 -5.07 3.60 -16.80
C MET A 119 -6.21 2.74 -17.34
N ASP A 120 -5.93 1.46 -17.64
CA ASP A 120 -6.96 0.50 -18.06
C ASP A 120 -7.99 0.30 -16.93
N SER A 121 -9.28 0.39 -17.26
CA SER A 121 -10.37 0.19 -16.29
C SER A 121 -10.32 -1.18 -15.60
N ASN A 122 -9.79 -2.21 -16.27
CA ASN A 122 -9.57 -3.55 -15.71
C ASN A 122 -8.44 -3.60 -14.66
N LYS A 123 -7.70 -2.51 -14.50
CA LYS A 123 -6.64 -2.33 -13.49
C LYS A 123 -7.09 -1.49 -12.29
N ILE A 124 -8.36 -1.10 -12.28
CA ILE A 124 -8.95 -0.27 -11.23
C ILE A 124 -10.09 -1.05 -10.58
N GLU A 125 -9.95 -1.37 -9.31
CA GLU A 125 -11.01 -1.98 -8.50
C GLU A 125 -11.56 -0.95 -7.51
N ILE A 126 -12.86 -1.01 -7.20
CA ILE A 126 -13.48 -0.17 -6.17
C ILE A 126 -14.01 -1.07 -5.06
N ILE A 127 -13.43 -0.93 -3.88
CA ILE A 127 -13.83 -1.63 -2.66
C ILE A 127 -13.96 -0.58 -1.57
N ALA A 128 -15.19 -0.23 -1.20
CA ALA A 128 -15.46 0.95 -0.38
C ALA A 128 -14.85 0.90 1.03
N ASP A 129 -14.81 -0.27 1.64
CA ASP A 129 -14.20 -0.46 2.97
C ASP A 129 -12.67 -0.55 2.85
N GLU A 130 -11.94 0.18 3.72
CA GLU A 130 -10.48 0.22 3.73
C GLU A 130 -9.87 -1.15 4.02
N HIS A 131 -10.42 -1.87 5.01
CA HIS A 131 -9.88 -3.17 5.41
C HIS A 131 -10.10 -4.24 4.35
N ASP A 132 -11.26 -4.22 3.68
CA ASP A 132 -11.57 -5.13 2.58
C ASP A 132 -10.72 -4.82 1.35
N ALA A 133 -10.49 -3.53 1.05
CA ALA A 133 -9.60 -3.09 -0.02
C ALA A 133 -8.15 -3.56 0.20
N VAL A 134 -7.64 -3.39 1.42
CA VAL A 134 -6.31 -3.87 1.80
C VAL A 134 -6.23 -5.39 1.77
N GLN A 135 -7.25 -6.10 2.27
CA GLN A 135 -7.26 -7.58 2.20
C GLN A 135 -7.24 -8.08 0.76
N TYR A 136 -8.06 -7.49 -0.10
CA TYR A 136 -8.06 -7.80 -1.54
C TYR A 136 -6.68 -7.57 -2.17
N ALA A 137 -6.03 -6.45 -1.87
CA ALA A 137 -4.70 -6.15 -2.36
C ALA A 137 -3.63 -7.13 -1.87
N LEU A 138 -3.71 -7.57 -0.60
CA LEU A 138 -2.84 -8.58 0.00
C LEU A 138 -2.99 -9.95 -0.69
N ASP A 139 -4.23 -10.33 -1.03
CA ASP A 139 -4.53 -11.61 -1.69
C ASP A 139 -4.13 -11.59 -3.18
N LEU A 140 -4.08 -10.41 -3.78
CA LEU A 140 -3.69 -10.20 -5.18
C LEU A 140 -2.18 -10.22 -5.39
N ALA A 141 -1.40 -9.73 -4.42
CA ALA A 141 0.04 -9.53 -4.53
C ALA A 141 0.80 -10.86 -4.74
N GLN A 142 1.75 -10.86 -5.66
CA GLN A 142 2.55 -12.00 -6.07
C GLN A 142 4.03 -11.79 -5.77
N GLU A 143 4.82 -12.83 -6.02
CA GLU A 143 6.28 -12.78 -5.82
C GLU A 143 6.95 -11.68 -6.64
N GLY A 144 7.66 -10.80 -5.94
CA GLY A 144 8.38 -9.66 -6.50
C GLY A 144 7.57 -8.39 -6.65
N ASP A 145 6.28 -8.39 -6.24
CA ASP A 145 5.45 -7.19 -6.26
C ASP A 145 5.80 -6.24 -5.11
N LEU A 146 5.46 -4.96 -5.30
CA LEU A 146 5.36 -3.97 -4.24
C LEU A 146 3.89 -3.59 -4.05
N LEU A 147 3.34 -3.90 -2.88
CA LEU A 147 2.04 -3.41 -2.46
C LEU A 147 2.21 -2.09 -1.71
N VAL A 148 1.56 -1.04 -2.17
CA VAL A 148 1.55 0.27 -1.51
C VAL A 148 0.18 0.51 -0.90
N ILE A 149 0.14 0.74 0.39
CA ILE A 149 -1.08 0.91 1.15
C ILE A 149 -1.16 2.34 1.65
N SER A 150 -2.05 3.12 1.05
CA SER A 150 -2.54 4.36 1.63
C SER A 150 -3.50 4.01 2.75
N ASN A 151 -3.27 4.49 3.97
CA ASN A 151 -4.04 4.06 5.14
C ASN A 151 -4.58 5.21 5.97
N TYR A 152 -5.75 5.01 6.56
CA TYR A 152 -6.38 5.89 7.56
C TYR A 152 -6.46 5.24 8.94
N ASP A 153 -6.76 3.93 9.00
CA ASP A 153 -6.67 3.14 10.22
C ASP A 153 -5.26 2.53 10.37
N ILE A 154 -4.35 3.33 10.94
CA ILE A 154 -2.93 2.96 11.06
C ILE A 154 -2.74 1.67 11.86
N GLU A 155 -3.43 1.52 12.99
CA GLU A 155 -3.27 0.37 13.88
C GLU A 155 -3.96 -0.88 13.29
N GLY A 156 -5.19 -0.73 12.79
CA GLY A 156 -5.93 -1.84 12.21
C GLY A 156 -5.24 -2.42 10.98
N ILE A 157 -4.71 -1.58 10.09
CA ILE A 157 -3.95 -2.02 8.92
C ILE A 157 -2.62 -2.68 9.31
N HIS A 158 -1.91 -2.12 10.29
CA HIS A 158 -0.70 -2.76 10.83
C HIS A 158 -0.98 -4.19 11.33
N ASN A 159 -2.01 -4.34 12.17
CA ASN A 159 -2.40 -5.63 12.72
C ASN A 159 -2.81 -6.63 11.64
N ARG A 160 -3.54 -6.18 10.61
CA ARG A 160 -3.91 -6.98 9.44
C ARG A 160 -2.71 -7.51 8.68
N LEU A 161 -1.70 -6.67 8.43
CA LEU A 161 -0.45 -7.08 7.78
C LEU A 161 0.30 -8.15 8.57
N ILE A 162 0.40 -7.99 9.88
CA ILE A 162 1.04 -8.98 10.77
C ILE A 162 0.28 -10.31 10.75
N GLU A 163 -1.04 -10.28 10.80
CA GLU A 163 -1.88 -11.48 10.75
C GLU A 163 -1.76 -12.19 9.40
N HIS A 164 -1.88 -11.45 8.30
CA HIS A 164 -1.73 -11.99 6.95
C HIS A 164 -0.36 -12.66 6.76
N LYS A 165 0.72 -12.04 7.22
CA LYS A 165 2.07 -12.62 7.19
C LYS A 165 2.15 -13.95 7.95
N LYS A 166 1.52 -14.07 9.13
CA LYS A 166 1.47 -15.31 9.90
C LYS A 166 0.72 -16.42 9.15
N ILE A 167 -0.40 -16.07 8.51
CA ILE A 167 -1.19 -17.01 7.71
C ILE A 167 -0.38 -17.53 6.52
N MET A 168 0.32 -16.65 5.81
CA MET A 168 1.19 -17.03 4.69
C MET A 168 2.29 -17.99 5.13
N ALA A 169 3.04 -17.68 6.19
CA ALA A 169 4.09 -18.53 6.72
C ALA A 169 3.57 -19.94 7.11
N THR A 170 2.35 -20.01 7.66
CA THR A 170 1.71 -21.28 8.00
C THR A 170 1.34 -22.09 6.75
N LYS A 171 0.84 -21.43 5.70
CA LYS A 171 0.53 -22.09 4.40
C LYS A 171 1.78 -22.64 3.72
N GLU A 172 2.87 -21.90 3.74
CA GLU A 172 4.16 -22.35 3.17
C GLU A 172 4.72 -23.56 3.91
N THR A 173 4.71 -23.55 5.23
CA THR A 173 5.17 -24.68 6.07
C THR A 173 4.36 -25.94 5.77
N LYS A 174 3.03 -25.84 5.66
CA LYS A 174 2.16 -26.96 5.28
C LYS A 174 2.46 -27.47 3.85
N LYS A 175 2.70 -26.58 2.90
CA LYS A 175 3.06 -26.93 1.50
C LYS A 175 4.39 -27.67 1.44
N HIS A 176 5.39 -27.24 2.19
CA HIS A 176 6.70 -27.92 2.30
C HIS A 176 6.58 -29.31 2.91
N LYS A 177 5.80 -29.45 3.99
CA LYS A 177 5.55 -30.75 4.64
C LYS A 177 4.83 -31.74 3.71
N LEU A 178 3.84 -31.28 2.96
CA LEU A 178 3.14 -32.11 1.96
C LEU A 178 4.05 -32.53 0.81
N LYS A 179 4.94 -31.65 0.34
CA LYS A 179 5.92 -32.01 -0.71
C LYS A 179 6.95 -33.04 -0.22
N SER A 180 7.42 -32.95 1.03
CA SER A 180 8.35 -33.93 1.61
C SER A 180 7.71 -35.30 1.77
N LEU A 181 6.46 -35.38 2.23
CA LEU A 181 5.69 -36.61 2.36
C LEU A 181 5.43 -37.30 1.01
N LYS A 182 5.17 -36.53 -0.05
CA LYS A 182 5.00 -37.10 -1.40
C LYS A 182 6.30 -37.65 -1.98
N ARG A 183 7.46 -37.08 -1.65
CA ARG A 183 8.77 -37.58 -2.08
C ARG A 183 9.19 -38.85 -1.33
N SER A 184 8.80 -39.03 -0.06
CA SER A 184 9.07 -40.23 0.72
C SER A 184 8.23 -41.44 0.34
N ASN A 185 7.08 -41.23 -0.33
CA ASN A 185 6.17 -42.32 -0.76
C ASN A 185 6.39 -42.77 -2.22
N VAL A 186 7.46 -42.33 -2.89
CA VAL A 186 7.78 -42.73 -4.28
C VAL A 186 8.66 -43.96 -4.37
N TRP A 187 8.99 -44.61 -3.24
CA TRP A 187 9.80 -45.83 -3.16
C TRP A 187 9.02 -46.99 -2.54
N ILE A 188 7.95 -47.43 -3.17
CA ILE A 188 7.39 -48.79 -3.03
C ILE A 188 6.92 -49.27 -4.39
#